data_525e5a708fbdb8b7d5f72ca7982909d5
#
_entry.id   525e5a708fbdb8b7d5f72ca7982909d5
#
_cell.length_a   1.000
_cell.length_b   1.000
_cell.length_c   1.000
_cell.angle_alpha   90.00
_cell.angle_beta   90.00
_cell.angle_gamma   90.00
#
_symmetry.space_group_name_H-M   'P 1'
#
loop_
_entity.id
_entity.type
_entity.pdbx_description
1 polymer ?
#
loop_
_entity_poly.entity_id
_entity_poly.type
_entity_poly.pdbx_seq_one_letter_code
_entity_poly.pdbx_strand_id
1 'polypeptide(L)'
;MRVVRGPRGDPQWSPKTGYRYDGLYLVSRYWQEYGRNGYKVWRYRLESVAETVPVQDSSEAPVGRTSTIVDRLLRDPSLALRVKELYQYACQICSVRIESPSGPYAEAAHIRPLGRPDNGPDTASNILCLCPNHHKLLGRGSIIINGDWDVITMLDGHNIGRLRRYNKHQLTQEYIEWHRRRWVG
;
A
#
# COMPACT_ATOMS: atom_id res chain seq x y z
N MET A 1 12.73 -5.21 14.08
CA MET A 1 13.46 -5.37 12.78
C MET A 1 13.14 -6.72 12.16
N ARG A 2 13.24 -6.86 10.84
CA ARG A 2 13.12 -8.15 10.14
C ARG A 2 14.50 -8.79 10.05
N VAL A 3 14.62 -10.08 10.40
CA VAL A 3 15.90 -10.81 10.35
C VAL A 3 15.89 -11.75 9.15
N VAL A 4 16.89 -11.62 8.28
CA VAL A 4 17.11 -12.50 7.13
C VAL A 4 18.53 -13.05 7.22
N ARG A 5 18.69 -14.36 7.14
CA ARG A 5 19.99 -15.04 7.15
C ARG A 5 20.38 -15.49 5.77
N GLY A 6 21.65 -15.23 5.43
CA GLY A 6 22.29 -15.76 4.24
C GLY A 6 23.16 -17.00 4.53
N PRO A 7 23.71 -17.62 3.47
CA PRO A 7 24.49 -18.88 3.59
C PRO A 7 25.89 -18.70 4.16
N ARG A 8 26.39 -17.46 4.32
CA ARG A 8 27.75 -17.16 4.78
C ARG A 8 27.89 -16.94 6.29
N GLY A 9 26.85 -17.20 7.07
CA GLY A 9 26.87 -17.07 8.53
C GLY A 9 27.34 -18.37 9.21
N ASP A 10 27.05 -18.45 10.52
CA ASP A 10 27.32 -19.67 11.32
C ASP A 10 26.57 -20.85 10.70
N PRO A 11 27.28 -21.97 10.38
CA PRO A 11 26.66 -23.15 9.75
C PRO A 11 25.51 -23.77 10.55
N GLN A 12 25.51 -23.60 11.88
CA GLN A 12 24.46 -24.11 12.74
C GLN A 12 23.13 -23.39 12.50
N TRP A 13 23.16 -22.13 12.09
CA TRP A 13 21.99 -21.27 12.00
C TRP A 13 21.68 -20.76 10.58
N SER A 14 22.66 -20.87 9.69
CA SER A 14 22.54 -20.36 8.31
C SER A 14 21.94 -21.40 7.38
N PRO A 15 21.13 -20.99 6.37
CA PRO A 15 20.67 -21.89 5.33
C PRO A 15 21.85 -22.35 4.47
N LYS A 16 21.81 -23.57 3.94
CA LYS A 16 22.86 -24.09 3.05
C LYS A 16 22.97 -23.32 1.74
N THR A 17 21.84 -22.84 1.23
CA THR A 17 21.72 -22.02 0.00
C THR A 17 20.63 -20.98 0.16
N GLY A 18 20.76 -19.86 -0.60
CA GLY A 18 19.77 -18.79 -0.58
C GLY A 18 19.68 -18.00 0.72
N TYR A 19 18.51 -17.43 0.97
CA TYR A 19 18.23 -16.62 2.16
C TYR A 19 17.02 -17.19 2.89
N ARG A 20 17.08 -17.18 4.24
CA ARG A 20 15.97 -17.57 5.10
C ARG A 20 15.48 -16.36 5.90
N TYR A 21 14.18 -16.17 5.93
CA TYR A 21 13.55 -15.19 6.82
C TYR A 21 13.31 -15.82 8.20
N ASP A 22 13.91 -15.25 9.23
CA ASP A 22 13.86 -15.77 10.60
C ASP A 22 12.82 -15.04 11.49
N GLY A 23 12.06 -14.10 10.93
CA GLY A 23 10.97 -13.45 11.64
C GLY A 23 11.23 -12.00 12.05
N LEU A 24 10.33 -11.49 12.89
CA LEU A 24 10.36 -10.14 13.43
C LEU A 24 11.02 -10.16 14.82
N TYR A 25 11.94 -9.22 15.05
CA TYR A 25 12.65 -9.07 16.30
C TYR A 25 12.59 -7.64 16.81
N LEU A 26 12.46 -7.47 18.11
CA LEU A 26 12.68 -6.21 18.82
C LEU A 26 14.16 -6.09 19.15
N VAL A 27 14.76 -4.93 18.89
CA VAL A 27 16.08 -4.60 19.40
C VAL A 27 15.89 -4.11 20.85
N SER A 28 16.13 -4.98 21.84
CA SER A 28 15.93 -4.66 23.25
C SER A 28 17.12 -3.95 23.87
N ARG A 29 18.31 -4.16 23.32
CA ARG A 29 19.55 -3.53 23.80
C ARG A 29 20.58 -3.44 22.69
N TYR A 30 21.44 -2.43 22.73
CA TYR A 30 22.62 -2.34 21.89
C TYR A 30 23.80 -1.77 22.69
N TRP A 31 25.02 -2.19 22.32
CA TRP A 31 26.25 -1.75 22.97
C TRP A 31 27.43 -1.84 22.01
N GLN A 32 28.54 -1.18 22.38
CA GLN A 32 29.81 -1.28 21.70
C GLN A 32 30.73 -2.25 22.45
N GLU A 33 31.44 -3.11 21.72
CA GLU A 33 32.51 -3.94 22.26
C GLU A 33 33.64 -4.11 21.24
N TYR A 34 34.78 -4.62 21.70
CA TYR A 34 35.86 -4.95 20.79
C TYR A 34 35.64 -6.33 20.19
N GLY A 35 35.60 -6.40 18.85
CA GLY A 35 35.54 -7.65 18.09
C GLY A 35 36.88 -8.40 18.09
N ARG A 36 36.87 -9.62 17.55
CA ARG A 36 38.06 -10.52 17.54
C ARG A 36 39.31 -9.90 16.90
N ASN A 37 39.17 -8.92 16.02
CA ASN A 37 40.27 -8.27 15.31
C ASN A 37 40.60 -6.89 15.90
N GLY A 38 40.21 -6.59 17.14
CA GLY A 38 40.52 -5.34 17.84
C GLY A 38 39.71 -4.11 17.41
N TYR A 39 38.82 -4.23 16.44
CA TYR A 39 37.93 -3.14 16.03
C TYR A 39 36.71 -3.04 16.93
N LYS A 40 36.22 -1.84 17.17
CA LYS A 40 34.95 -1.59 17.83
C LYS A 40 33.79 -2.04 16.93
N VAL A 41 32.95 -2.91 17.43
CA VAL A 41 31.75 -3.40 16.77
C VAL A 41 30.50 -3.11 17.60
N TRP A 42 29.40 -2.86 16.92
CA TRP A 42 28.10 -2.75 17.57
C TRP A 42 27.47 -4.13 17.73
N ARG A 43 26.97 -4.40 18.94
CA ARG A 43 26.18 -5.60 19.25
C ARG A 43 24.74 -5.22 19.54
N TYR A 44 23.84 -6.07 19.15
CA TYR A 44 22.41 -5.91 19.32
C TYR A 44 21.84 -7.16 19.97
N ARG A 45 21.06 -6.96 21.03
CA ARG A 45 20.23 -8.02 21.58
C ARG A 45 18.91 -7.98 20.85
N LEU A 46 18.60 -9.08 20.18
CA LEU A 46 17.37 -9.27 19.43
C LEU A 46 16.48 -10.22 20.21
N GLU A 47 15.30 -9.74 20.58
CA GLU A 47 14.27 -10.57 21.19
C GLU A 47 13.22 -10.84 20.12
N SER A 48 12.93 -12.14 19.88
CA SER A 48 11.88 -12.51 18.94
C SER A 48 10.60 -11.87 19.42
N VAL A 49 10.03 -10.99 18.59
CA VAL A 49 8.62 -10.68 18.74
C VAL A 49 7.95 -11.95 18.23
N ALA A 50 7.75 -12.89 19.16
CA ALA A 50 7.02 -14.08 18.84
C ALA A 50 5.68 -13.63 18.29
N GLU A 51 5.54 -13.63 16.97
CA GLU A 51 4.26 -13.94 16.38
C GLU A 51 3.98 -15.39 16.82
N THR A 52 3.59 -15.52 18.06
CA THR A 52 2.87 -16.69 18.54
C THR A 52 1.45 -16.61 17.98
N VAL A 53 1.39 -16.44 16.69
CA VAL A 53 0.33 -17.04 15.92
C VAL A 53 1.06 -18.12 15.10
N PRO A 54 1.10 -19.37 15.55
CA PRO A 54 1.29 -20.43 14.60
C PRO A 54 0.25 -20.13 13.52
N VAL A 55 0.64 -20.15 12.26
CA VAL A 55 -0.31 -20.51 11.20
C VAL A 55 -0.65 -21.97 11.52
N GLN A 56 -1.44 -22.15 12.58
CA GLN A 56 -2.19 -23.35 12.75
C GLN A 56 -3.21 -23.31 11.64
N ASP A 57 -3.18 -24.32 10.80
CA ASP A 57 -4.31 -24.69 10.00
C ASP A 57 -5.52 -24.60 10.94
N SER A 58 -6.20 -23.48 10.89
CA SER A 58 -7.46 -23.31 11.60
C SER A 58 -8.35 -24.39 11.04
N SER A 59 -8.80 -25.27 11.90
CA SER A 59 -9.80 -26.29 11.58
C SER A 59 -10.72 -25.80 10.47
N GLU A 60 -11.03 -26.63 9.48
CA GLU A 60 -11.96 -26.36 8.38
C GLU A 60 -13.39 -25.98 8.85
N ALA A 61 -13.54 -25.62 10.12
CA ALA A 61 -14.78 -25.14 10.69
C ALA A 61 -15.14 -23.78 10.06
N PRO A 62 -16.37 -23.60 9.57
CA PRO A 62 -16.81 -22.32 9.02
C PRO A 62 -16.58 -21.20 10.01
N VAL A 63 -15.87 -20.15 9.57
CA VAL A 63 -15.63 -18.96 10.39
C VAL A 63 -16.98 -18.37 10.79
N GLY A 64 -17.26 -18.31 12.10
CA GLY A 64 -18.47 -17.72 12.63
C GLY A 64 -18.59 -16.26 12.17
N ARG A 65 -19.74 -15.91 11.56
CA ARG A 65 -20.01 -14.53 11.14
C ARG A 65 -20.53 -13.74 12.33
N THR A 66 -19.74 -12.80 12.82
CA THR A 66 -20.23 -11.80 13.77
C THR A 66 -20.87 -10.68 12.95
N SER A 67 -22.15 -10.42 13.17
CA SER A 67 -22.83 -9.26 12.57
C SER A 67 -22.37 -7.99 13.32
N THR A 68 -21.37 -7.32 12.77
CA THR A 68 -21.01 -5.97 13.19
C THR A 68 -21.88 -5.01 12.40
N ILE A 69 -22.63 -4.12 13.08
CA ILE A 69 -23.29 -2.99 12.42
C ILE A 69 -22.19 -2.06 11.93
N VAL A 70 -21.79 -2.25 10.67
CA VAL A 70 -20.88 -1.34 9.99
C VAL A 70 -21.76 -0.25 9.39
N ASP A 71 -21.51 0.99 9.76
CA ASP A 71 -22.07 2.17 9.10
C ASP A 71 -21.62 2.17 7.63
N ARG A 72 -22.42 1.54 6.77
CA ARG A 72 -22.06 1.28 5.39
C ARG A 72 -22.43 2.50 4.56
N LEU A 73 -21.41 3.29 4.21
CA LEU A 73 -21.59 4.36 3.24
C LEU A 73 -22.25 3.81 1.97
N LEU A 74 -23.42 4.34 1.64
CA LEU A 74 -24.12 4.05 0.39
C LEU A 74 -23.30 4.66 -0.76
N ARG A 75 -22.54 3.83 -1.45
CA ARG A 75 -21.81 4.22 -2.67
C ARG A 75 -22.70 3.98 -3.86
N ASP A 76 -22.64 4.85 -4.86
CA ASP A 76 -23.28 4.58 -6.15
C ASP A 76 -22.38 3.66 -7.01
N PRO A 77 -22.68 2.36 -7.13
CA PRO A 77 -21.87 1.45 -7.92
C PRO A 77 -21.85 1.80 -9.41
N SER A 78 -22.91 2.47 -9.90
CA SER A 78 -23.03 2.87 -11.32
C SER A 78 -22.03 3.98 -11.66
N LEU A 79 -21.76 4.88 -10.72
CA LEU A 79 -20.81 5.95 -10.88
C LEU A 79 -19.37 5.42 -11.02
N ALA A 80 -18.99 4.51 -10.13
CA ALA A 80 -17.69 3.83 -10.17
C ALA A 80 -17.51 3.05 -11.48
N LEU A 81 -18.57 2.37 -11.94
CA LEU A 81 -18.55 1.63 -13.21
C LEU A 81 -18.34 2.56 -14.39
N ARG A 82 -19.12 3.65 -14.51
CA ARG A 82 -18.99 4.63 -15.59
C ARG A 82 -17.59 5.24 -15.69
N VAL A 83 -16.96 5.54 -14.54
CA VAL A 83 -15.57 6.05 -14.54
C VAL A 83 -14.61 4.98 -15.05
N LYS A 84 -14.73 3.73 -14.62
CA LYS A 84 -13.88 2.63 -15.13
C LYS A 84 -14.07 2.39 -16.63
N GLU A 85 -15.28 2.39 -17.12
CA GLU A 85 -15.62 2.23 -18.55
C GLU A 85 -15.04 3.37 -19.39
N LEU A 86 -15.14 4.62 -18.91
CA LEU A 86 -14.57 5.79 -19.60
C LEU A 86 -13.07 5.62 -19.87
N TYR A 87 -12.34 5.03 -18.96
CA TYR A 87 -10.91 4.72 -19.10
C TYR A 87 -10.64 3.32 -19.66
N GLN A 88 -11.67 2.60 -20.09
CA GLN A 88 -11.55 1.23 -20.60
C GLN A 88 -10.82 0.31 -19.60
N TYR A 89 -11.03 0.52 -18.30
CA TYR A 89 -10.38 -0.17 -17.19
C TYR A 89 -8.85 -0.03 -17.14
N ALA A 90 -8.27 0.89 -17.91
CA ALA A 90 -6.84 1.16 -17.84
C ALA A 90 -6.53 2.19 -16.74
N CYS A 91 -5.50 1.93 -15.97
CA CYS A 91 -5.03 2.81 -14.91
C CYS A 91 -4.68 4.20 -15.43
N GLN A 92 -5.19 5.26 -14.81
CA GLN A 92 -4.90 6.64 -15.20
C GLN A 92 -3.43 7.05 -14.96
N ILE A 93 -2.69 6.31 -14.15
CA ILE A 93 -1.28 6.60 -13.85
C ILE A 93 -0.34 5.81 -14.76
N CYS A 94 -0.44 4.47 -14.79
CA CYS A 94 0.50 3.63 -15.53
C CYS A 94 -0.07 3.03 -16.82
N SER A 95 -1.32 3.31 -17.15
CA SER A 95 -2.03 2.78 -18.33
C SER A 95 -2.18 1.25 -18.39
N VAL A 96 -1.76 0.53 -17.36
CA VAL A 96 -1.95 -0.92 -17.27
C VAL A 96 -3.43 -1.23 -17.20
N ARG A 97 -3.88 -2.17 -18.04
CA ARG A 97 -5.19 -2.78 -18.00
C ARG A 97 -5.02 -4.23 -17.56
N ILE A 98 -5.73 -4.62 -16.51
CA ILE A 98 -5.68 -5.98 -15.97
C ILE A 98 -6.79 -6.78 -16.63
N GLU A 99 -6.43 -7.86 -17.32
CA GLU A 99 -7.41 -8.78 -17.91
C GLU A 99 -7.65 -9.97 -16.97
N SER A 100 -8.90 -10.39 -16.88
CA SER A 100 -9.27 -11.59 -16.16
C SER A 100 -10.33 -12.40 -16.94
N PRO A 101 -10.53 -13.68 -16.66
CA PRO A 101 -11.59 -14.48 -17.30
C PRO A 101 -13.00 -13.90 -17.12
N SER A 102 -13.23 -13.12 -16.07
CA SER A 102 -14.50 -12.42 -15.79
C SER A 102 -14.59 -11.03 -16.42
N GLY A 103 -13.60 -10.62 -17.19
CA GLY A 103 -13.51 -9.30 -17.84
C GLY A 103 -12.39 -8.41 -17.26
N PRO A 104 -12.23 -7.19 -17.80
CA PRO A 104 -11.19 -6.28 -17.38
C PRO A 104 -11.42 -5.78 -15.95
N TYR A 105 -10.34 -5.58 -15.21
CA TYR A 105 -10.37 -5.15 -13.82
C TYR A 105 -9.64 -3.83 -13.59
N ALA A 106 -10.30 -2.93 -12.88
CA ALA A 106 -9.71 -1.72 -12.31
C ALA A 106 -10.47 -1.33 -11.05
N GLU A 107 -9.88 -0.49 -10.23
CA GLU A 107 -10.48 0.02 -8.99
C GLU A 107 -10.89 1.49 -9.16
N ALA A 108 -12.05 1.83 -8.60
CA ALA A 108 -12.51 3.20 -8.47
C ALA A 108 -11.95 3.78 -7.16
N ALA A 109 -10.97 4.64 -7.27
CA ALA A 109 -10.27 5.24 -6.14
C ALA A 109 -10.77 6.65 -5.87
N HIS A 110 -11.37 6.92 -4.71
CA HIS A 110 -11.70 8.27 -4.31
C HIS A 110 -10.44 9.05 -3.94
N ILE A 111 -10.29 10.24 -4.51
CA ILE A 111 -9.17 11.15 -4.22
C ILE A 111 -9.29 11.65 -2.78
N ARG A 112 -10.46 12.17 -2.42
CA ARG A 112 -10.85 12.47 -1.04
C ARG A 112 -11.77 11.36 -0.54
N PRO A 113 -11.36 10.57 0.47
CA PRO A 113 -12.13 9.43 0.97
C PRO A 113 -13.53 9.83 1.44
N LEU A 114 -14.52 8.94 1.23
CA LEU A 114 -15.90 9.17 1.62
C LEU A 114 -16.11 9.12 3.14
N GLY A 115 -15.34 8.28 3.82
CA GLY A 115 -15.48 8.02 5.25
C GLY A 115 -14.97 9.14 6.14
N ARG A 116 -15.41 9.13 7.41
CA ARG A 116 -14.85 10.04 8.44
C ARG A 116 -13.36 9.74 8.66
N PRO A 117 -12.55 10.77 8.93
CA PRO A 117 -12.89 12.20 9.08
C PRO A 117 -12.99 12.97 7.75
N ASP A 118 -12.70 12.33 6.63
CA ASP A 118 -12.44 12.97 5.33
C ASP A 118 -13.71 13.50 4.65
N ASN A 119 -14.82 12.77 4.79
CA ASN A 119 -16.15 13.14 4.28
C ASN A 119 -16.13 13.66 2.83
N GLY A 120 -15.40 12.98 1.93
CA GLY A 120 -15.41 13.31 0.51
C GLY A 120 -16.77 12.98 -0.13
N PRO A 121 -17.15 13.65 -1.22
CA PRO A 121 -18.39 13.35 -1.93
C PRO A 121 -18.22 12.12 -2.84
N ASP A 122 -19.31 11.40 -3.06
CA ASP A 122 -19.39 10.32 -4.04
C ASP A 122 -19.79 10.88 -5.41
N THR A 123 -18.81 11.48 -6.11
CA THR A 123 -18.97 12.13 -7.41
C THR A 123 -17.90 11.66 -8.38
N ALA A 124 -18.18 11.67 -9.68
CA ALA A 124 -17.20 11.29 -10.70
C ALA A 124 -15.94 12.14 -10.61
N SER A 125 -16.08 13.44 -10.31
CA SER A 125 -14.96 14.38 -10.17
C SER A 125 -14.02 14.06 -8.99
N ASN A 126 -14.43 13.16 -8.08
CA ASN A 126 -13.65 12.67 -6.94
C ASN A 126 -13.14 11.22 -7.12
N ILE A 127 -13.34 10.61 -8.29
CA ILE A 127 -13.00 9.20 -8.53
C ILE A 127 -11.94 9.09 -9.62
N LEU A 128 -10.93 8.23 -9.38
CA LEU A 128 -9.93 7.82 -10.38
C LEU A 128 -10.12 6.35 -10.72
N CYS A 129 -9.85 6.00 -11.99
CA CYS A 129 -9.71 4.61 -12.43
C CYS A 129 -8.25 4.19 -12.28
N LEU A 130 -7.95 3.32 -11.33
CA LEU A 130 -6.59 2.91 -10.99
C LEU A 130 -6.43 1.39 -10.98
N CYS A 131 -5.21 0.91 -11.20
CA CYS A 131 -4.87 -0.47 -10.84
C CYS A 131 -4.75 -0.59 -9.30
N PRO A 132 -4.83 -1.80 -8.73
CA PRO A 132 -4.76 -2.01 -7.27
C PRO A 132 -3.53 -1.39 -6.62
N ASN A 133 -2.37 -1.48 -7.29
CA ASN A 133 -1.12 -0.92 -6.77
C ASN A 133 -1.22 0.62 -6.61
N HIS A 134 -1.60 1.33 -7.68
CA HIS A 134 -1.73 2.79 -7.62
C HIS A 134 -2.87 3.25 -6.72
N HIS A 135 -3.97 2.50 -6.63
CA HIS A 135 -5.00 2.79 -5.64
C HIS A 135 -4.46 2.71 -4.20
N LYS A 136 -3.68 1.65 -3.91
CA LYS A 136 -3.09 1.50 -2.58
C LYS A 136 -2.03 2.57 -2.30
N LEU A 137 -1.16 2.88 -3.25
CA LEU A 137 -0.14 3.93 -3.10
C LEU A 137 -0.76 5.30 -2.87
N LEU A 138 -1.81 5.67 -3.63
CA LEU A 138 -2.55 6.91 -3.45
C LEU A 138 -3.20 6.97 -2.07
N GLY A 139 -3.95 5.94 -1.70
CA GLY A 139 -4.66 5.88 -0.41
C GLY A 139 -3.74 5.85 0.82
N ARG A 140 -2.45 5.55 0.64
CA ARG A 140 -1.42 5.56 1.69
C ARG A 140 -0.52 6.80 1.65
N GLY A 141 -0.74 7.70 0.69
CA GLY A 141 0.10 8.88 0.51
C GLY A 141 1.50 8.60 0.02
N SER A 142 1.78 7.38 -0.47
CA SER A 142 3.07 7.05 -1.09
C SER A 142 3.26 7.76 -2.42
N ILE A 143 2.16 8.14 -3.07
CA ILE A 143 2.12 9.03 -4.23
C ILE A 143 1.10 10.13 -4.00
N ILE A 144 1.38 11.31 -4.55
CA ILE A 144 0.46 12.45 -4.62
C ILE A 144 0.32 12.90 -6.07
N ILE A 145 -0.73 13.66 -6.36
CA ILE A 145 -0.91 14.36 -7.63
C ILE A 145 -0.75 15.84 -7.35
N ASN A 146 0.05 16.55 -8.16
CA ASN A 146 0.24 18.00 -8.01
C ASN A 146 -0.78 18.81 -8.79
N GLY A 147 -0.70 20.15 -8.71
CA GLY A 147 -1.58 21.08 -9.42
C GLY A 147 -1.48 20.98 -10.94
N ASP A 148 -0.37 20.50 -11.47
CA ASP A 148 -0.11 20.29 -12.90
C ASP A 148 -0.53 18.88 -13.37
N TRP A 149 -1.12 18.10 -12.48
CA TRP A 149 -1.53 16.71 -12.69
C TRP A 149 -0.39 15.72 -12.84
N ASP A 150 0.81 16.07 -12.42
CA ASP A 150 1.92 15.13 -12.33
C ASP A 150 1.78 14.26 -11.09
N VAL A 151 2.18 13.02 -11.21
CA VAL A 151 2.19 12.03 -10.12
C VAL A 151 3.56 11.97 -9.52
N ILE A 152 3.67 12.33 -8.24
CA ILE A 152 4.94 12.44 -7.51
C ILE A 152 5.02 11.35 -6.46
N THR A 153 6.12 10.63 -6.38
CA THR A 153 6.39 9.72 -5.27
C THR A 153 6.85 10.50 -4.03
N MET A 154 6.32 10.12 -2.88
CA MET A 154 6.66 10.78 -1.60
C MET A 154 7.94 10.20 -0.96
N LEU A 155 8.53 9.15 -1.54
CA LEU A 155 9.76 8.54 -1.04
C LEU A 155 11.00 9.38 -1.39
N ASP A 156 11.04 9.93 -2.58
CA ASP A 156 12.19 10.62 -3.15
C ASP A 156 11.81 11.89 -3.94
N GLY A 157 10.54 12.24 -3.98
CA GLY A 157 10.04 13.40 -4.73
C GLY A 157 10.06 13.24 -6.24
N HIS A 158 10.30 12.00 -6.76
CA HIS A 158 10.42 11.76 -8.19
C HIS A 158 9.06 11.85 -8.90
N ASN A 159 9.04 12.48 -10.09
CA ASN A 159 7.87 12.50 -10.97
C ASN A 159 7.81 11.17 -11.75
N ILE A 160 6.79 10.35 -11.49
CA ILE A 160 6.58 9.06 -12.16
C ILE A 160 5.67 9.13 -13.38
N GLY A 161 5.22 10.33 -13.75
CA GLY A 161 4.42 10.56 -14.94
C GLY A 161 3.26 11.54 -14.70
N ARG A 162 2.46 11.74 -15.71
CA ARG A 162 1.31 12.63 -15.68
C ARG A 162 0.02 11.84 -15.63
N LEU A 163 -0.93 12.26 -14.79
CA LEU A 163 -2.25 11.64 -14.71
C LEU A 163 -2.98 11.75 -16.06
N ARG A 164 -3.36 10.60 -16.62
CA ARG A 164 -4.16 10.56 -17.84
C ARG A 164 -5.59 11.04 -17.56
N ARG A 165 -6.06 12.02 -18.32
CA ARG A 165 -7.39 12.61 -18.17
C ARG A 165 -8.07 12.73 -19.51
N TYR A 166 -9.39 12.57 -19.54
CA TYR A 166 -10.22 12.87 -20.69
C TYR A 166 -11.09 14.09 -20.41
N ASN A 167 -11.35 14.91 -21.42
CA ASN A 167 -12.17 16.12 -21.30
C ASN A 167 -13.58 15.83 -20.76
N LYS A 168 -14.09 14.62 -20.96
CA LYS A 168 -15.40 14.16 -20.44
C LYS A 168 -15.37 13.84 -18.94
N HIS A 169 -14.19 13.76 -18.33
CA HIS A 169 -14.01 13.47 -16.92
C HIS A 169 -13.36 14.68 -16.22
N GLN A 170 -14.19 15.56 -15.75
CA GLN A 170 -13.75 16.77 -15.07
C GLN A 170 -13.44 16.45 -13.59
N LEU A 171 -12.17 16.13 -13.34
CA LEU A 171 -11.67 15.98 -11.97
C LEU A 171 -11.60 17.34 -11.29
N THR A 172 -12.01 17.40 -10.02
CA THR A 172 -11.97 18.63 -9.23
C THR A 172 -10.59 18.82 -8.61
N GLN A 173 -9.94 19.92 -8.94
CA GLN A 173 -8.60 20.22 -8.45
C GLN A 173 -8.56 20.40 -6.93
N GLU A 174 -9.64 20.86 -6.31
CA GLU A 174 -9.79 20.96 -4.86
C GLU A 174 -9.55 19.61 -4.15
N TYR A 175 -10.01 18.47 -4.72
CA TYR A 175 -9.79 17.15 -4.12
C TYR A 175 -8.33 16.71 -4.24
N ILE A 176 -7.67 17.06 -5.36
CA ILE A 176 -6.24 16.84 -5.55
C ILE A 176 -5.43 17.62 -4.50
N GLU A 177 -5.75 18.89 -4.32
CA GLU A 177 -5.10 19.72 -3.31
C GLU A 177 -5.38 19.22 -1.88
N TRP A 178 -6.61 18.80 -1.62
CA TRP A 178 -6.98 18.23 -0.34
C TRP A 178 -6.13 16.98 -0.05
N HIS A 179 -6.02 16.06 -1.01
CA HIS A 179 -5.21 14.85 -0.88
C HIS A 179 -3.74 15.21 -0.66
N ARG A 180 -3.19 16.15 -1.42
CA ARG A 180 -1.82 16.61 -1.28
C ARG A 180 -1.54 17.17 0.11
N ARG A 181 -2.38 18.09 0.60
CA ARG A 181 -2.21 18.70 1.94
C ARG A 181 -2.21 17.67 3.08
N ARG A 182 -2.97 16.60 2.93
CA ARG A 182 -3.02 15.53 3.94
C ARG A 182 -1.67 14.83 4.12
N TRP A 183 -0.84 14.78 3.09
CA TRP A 183 0.39 14.00 3.08
C TRP A 183 1.66 14.84 3.00
N VAL A 184 1.59 16.09 2.59
CA VAL A 184 2.71 17.02 2.46
C VAL A 184 2.74 18.02 3.62
N GLY A 185 2.07 17.76 4.71
CA GLY A 185 2.04 18.47 6.00
C GLY A 185 2.71 19.79 6.10
#